data_c19a8eccf037fd1a9771a898abfafb37
#
_entry.id   c19a8eccf037fd1a9771a898abfafb37
#
_cell.length_a   1.000
_cell.length_b   1.000
_cell.length_c   1.000
_cell.angle_alpha   90.00
_cell.angle_beta   90.00
_cell.angle_gamma   90.00
#
_symmetry.space_group_name_H-M   'P 1'
#
loop_
_entity.id
_entity.type
_entity.pdbx_description
1 polymer ?
#
loop_
_entity_poly.entity_id
_entity_poly.type
_entity_poly.pdbx_seq_one_letter_code
_entity_poly.pdbx_strand_id
1 'polypeptide(L)'
;MSPAASAQTFETIADIIAETASVDRAKITPQAHVINDLGIDSLDFLDIVFEIDKRFGVKVPVEAWTEQVNSGKAPAEQFFVLGALCDRIDELVAAKQG
;
A
#
# COMPACT_ATOMS: atom_id res chain seq x y z
N MET A 1 0.87 -15.65 -12.91
CA MET A 1 1.45 -14.54 -12.17
C MET A 1 2.57 -15.03 -11.25
N SER A 2 3.62 -14.27 -11.18
CA SER A 2 4.80 -14.69 -10.43
C SER A 2 4.72 -14.25 -8.97
N PRO A 3 4.86 -15.16 -8.00
CA PRO A 3 4.96 -14.75 -6.59
C PRO A 3 6.14 -13.81 -6.32
N ALA A 4 7.20 -13.90 -7.13
CA ALA A 4 8.38 -13.04 -6.96
C ALA A 4 8.05 -11.57 -7.19
N ALA A 5 7.12 -11.27 -8.14
CA ALA A 5 6.71 -9.88 -8.39
C ALA A 5 6.03 -9.28 -7.16
N SER A 6 5.12 -10.04 -6.53
CA SER A 6 4.46 -9.58 -5.31
C SER A 6 5.43 -9.41 -4.16
N ALA A 7 6.42 -10.30 -4.05
CA ALA A 7 7.44 -10.19 -3.02
C ALA A 7 8.28 -8.94 -3.19
N GLN A 8 8.64 -8.61 -4.44
CA GLN A 8 9.39 -7.39 -4.71
C GLN A 8 8.57 -6.15 -4.41
N THR A 9 7.30 -6.17 -4.76
CA THR A 9 6.39 -5.06 -4.48
C THR A 9 6.31 -4.85 -2.97
N PHE A 10 6.13 -5.92 -2.21
CA PHE A 10 6.08 -5.84 -0.76
C PHE A 10 7.37 -5.23 -0.19
N GLU A 11 8.54 -5.72 -0.64
CA GLU A 11 9.81 -5.21 -0.12
C GLU A 11 9.97 -3.72 -0.39
N THR A 12 9.62 -3.28 -1.58
CA THR A 12 9.73 -1.87 -1.93
C THR A 12 8.80 -1.02 -1.08
N ILE A 13 7.55 -1.44 -0.94
CA ILE A 13 6.56 -0.70 -0.16
C ILE A 13 6.94 -0.70 1.32
N ALA A 14 7.43 -1.82 1.83
CA ALA A 14 7.85 -1.92 3.23
C ALA A 14 9.03 -0.97 3.50
N ASP A 15 9.97 -0.87 2.58
CA ASP A 15 11.08 0.07 2.72
C ASP A 15 10.58 1.51 2.72
N ILE A 16 9.65 1.83 1.85
CA ILE A 16 9.04 3.17 1.81
C ILE A 16 8.40 3.51 3.15
N ILE A 17 7.64 2.57 3.69
CA ILE A 17 6.95 2.77 4.98
C ILE A 17 7.97 2.97 6.10
N ALA A 18 8.99 2.14 6.15
CA ALA A 18 10.00 2.23 7.20
C ALA A 18 10.71 3.58 7.16
N GLU A 19 11.03 4.08 5.97
CA GLU A 19 11.73 5.36 5.82
C GLU A 19 10.81 6.55 6.07
N THR A 20 9.62 6.51 5.51
CA THR A 20 8.71 7.66 5.53
C THR A 20 8.06 7.84 6.90
N ALA A 21 7.63 6.76 7.51
CA ALA A 21 6.90 6.81 8.78
C ALA A 21 7.76 6.41 9.98
N SER A 22 9.02 6.11 9.77
CA SER A 22 9.95 5.71 10.85
C SER A 22 9.45 4.49 11.61
N VAL A 23 8.88 3.54 10.90
CA VAL A 23 8.39 2.29 11.48
C VAL A 23 9.50 1.24 11.43
N ASP A 24 9.62 0.46 12.51
CA ASP A 24 10.57 -0.64 12.56
C ASP A 24 10.26 -1.64 11.46
N ARG A 25 11.24 -1.91 10.60
CA ARG A 25 11.08 -2.82 9.45
C ARG A 25 10.57 -4.19 9.89
N ALA A 26 10.96 -4.65 11.07
CA ALA A 26 10.54 -5.95 11.59
C ALA A 26 9.04 -6.03 11.87
N LYS A 27 8.38 -4.90 12.08
CA LYS A 27 6.94 -4.86 12.33
C LYS A 27 6.13 -4.84 11.04
N ILE A 28 6.78 -4.64 9.90
CA ILE A 28 6.11 -4.51 8.62
C ILE A 28 5.97 -5.88 7.99
N THR A 29 4.76 -6.44 8.09
CA THR A 29 4.44 -7.78 7.57
C THR A 29 3.27 -7.68 6.60
N PRO A 30 3.07 -8.69 5.73
CA PRO A 30 1.94 -8.65 4.80
C PRO A 30 0.58 -8.60 5.49
N GLN A 31 0.48 -9.09 6.72
CA GLN A 31 -0.77 -9.11 7.47
C GLN A 31 -1.00 -7.81 8.25
N ALA A 32 -0.03 -6.93 8.32
CA ALA A 32 -0.14 -5.71 9.11
C ALA A 32 -1.07 -4.71 8.44
N HIS A 33 -1.95 -4.11 9.23
CA HIS A 33 -2.79 -3.00 8.79
C HIS A 33 -1.99 -1.71 8.97
N VAL A 34 -1.78 -0.95 7.90
CA VAL A 34 -0.88 0.22 7.95
C VAL A 34 -1.32 1.26 8.98
N ILE A 35 -2.61 1.42 9.19
CA ILE A 35 -3.14 2.38 10.15
C ILE A 35 -3.20 1.77 11.55
N ASN A 36 -3.87 0.62 11.69
CA ASN A 36 -4.19 0.06 12.99
C ASN A 36 -3.00 -0.64 13.64
N ASP A 37 -2.22 -1.38 12.86
CA ASP A 37 -1.12 -2.18 13.39
C ASP A 37 0.20 -1.40 13.43
N LEU A 38 0.46 -0.60 12.43
CA LEU A 38 1.70 0.16 12.34
C LEU A 38 1.58 1.56 12.94
N GLY A 39 0.37 1.99 13.25
CA GLY A 39 0.14 3.29 13.89
C GLY A 39 0.43 4.47 13.00
N ILE A 40 0.34 4.29 11.68
CA ILE A 40 0.60 5.34 10.73
C ILE A 40 -0.65 6.21 10.61
N ASP A 41 -0.50 7.52 10.73
CA ASP A 41 -1.65 8.42 10.58
C ASP A 41 -1.91 8.71 9.09
N SER A 42 -3.02 9.41 8.82
CA SER A 42 -3.42 9.66 7.43
C SER A 42 -2.46 10.55 6.67
N LEU A 43 -1.79 11.48 7.33
CA LEU A 43 -0.82 12.33 6.66
C LEU A 43 0.42 11.53 6.24
N ASP A 44 0.91 10.69 7.14
CA ASP A 44 2.03 9.81 6.82
C ASP A 44 1.64 8.83 5.72
N PHE A 45 0.41 8.33 5.75
CA PHE A 45 -0.07 7.43 4.71
C PHE A 45 -0.06 8.11 3.35
N LEU A 46 -0.46 9.37 3.27
CA LEU A 46 -0.41 10.13 2.02
C LEU A 46 1.03 10.28 1.52
N ASP A 47 1.96 10.55 2.41
CA ASP A 47 3.38 10.63 2.03
C ASP A 47 3.88 9.30 1.47
N ILE A 48 3.46 8.19 2.10
CA ILE A 48 3.80 6.86 1.63
C ILE A 48 3.24 6.64 0.21
N VAL A 49 1.99 7.03 -0.01
CA VAL A 49 1.35 6.90 -1.31
C VAL A 49 2.09 7.70 -2.38
N PHE A 50 2.53 8.92 -2.06
CA PHE A 50 3.29 9.72 -3.01
C PHE A 50 4.60 9.04 -3.39
N GLU A 51 5.28 8.42 -2.43
CA GLU A 51 6.50 7.69 -2.73
C GLU A 51 6.22 6.45 -3.58
N ILE A 52 5.12 5.76 -3.32
CA ILE A 52 4.69 4.62 -4.14
C ILE A 52 4.44 5.09 -5.57
N ASP A 53 3.73 6.18 -5.75
CA ASP A 53 3.46 6.74 -7.07
C ASP A 53 4.75 6.97 -7.85
N LYS A 54 5.75 7.54 -7.18
CA LYS A 54 7.03 7.82 -7.82
C LYS A 54 7.81 6.55 -8.14
N ARG A 55 7.85 5.61 -7.19
CA ARG A 55 8.66 4.41 -7.33
C ARG A 55 8.12 3.48 -8.41
N PHE A 56 6.81 3.36 -8.49
CA PHE A 56 6.17 2.44 -9.43
C PHE A 56 5.69 3.13 -10.70
N GLY A 57 5.74 4.45 -10.76
CA GLY A 57 5.26 5.19 -11.92
C GLY A 57 3.77 5.04 -12.14
N VAL A 58 2.99 4.95 -11.08
CA VAL A 58 1.54 4.81 -11.14
C VAL A 58 0.89 5.90 -10.30
N LYS A 59 -0.41 6.01 -10.39
CA LYS A 59 -1.17 6.90 -9.52
C LYS A 59 -2.16 6.08 -8.71
N VAL A 60 -1.94 6.04 -7.40
CA VAL A 60 -2.81 5.32 -6.48
C VAL A 60 -4.09 6.13 -6.28
N PRO A 61 -5.28 5.56 -6.57
CA PRO A 61 -6.54 6.30 -6.44
C PRO A 61 -7.04 6.29 -4.99
N VAL A 62 -6.32 6.98 -4.12
CA VAL A 62 -6.59 6.98 -2.67
C VAL A 62 -7.99 7.47 -2.37
N GLU A 63 -8.43 8.52 -3.09
CA GLU A 63 -9.75 9.09 -2.84
C GLU A 63 -10.86 8.10 -3.17
N ALA A 64 -10.70 7.37 -4.28
CA ALA A 64 -11.68 6.36 -4.68
C ALA A 64 -11.71 5.21 -3.68
N TRP A 65 -10.54 4.79 -3.21
CA TRP A 65 -10.46 3.72 -2.22
C TRP A 65 -11.13 4.13 -0.90
N THR A 66 -10.84 5.36 -0.45
CA THR A 66 -11.42 5.89 0.77
C THR A 66 -12.94 5.95 0.66
N GLU A 67 -13.44 6.37 -0.48
CA GLU A 67 -14.88 6.44 -0.70
C GLU A 67 -15.53 5.05 -0.68
N GLN A 68 -14.87 4.05 -1.27
CA GLN A 68 -15.40 2.69 -1.23
C GLN A 68 -15.50 2.16 0.19
N VAL A 69 -14.51 2.46 1.01
CA VAL A 69 -14.52 2.05 2.42
C VAL A 69 -15.63 2.79 3.17
N ASN A 70 -15.71 4.09 3.00
CA ASN A 70 -16.68 4.92 3.72
C ASN A 70 -18.12 4.60 3.35
N SER A 71 -18.35 4.22 2.09
CA SER A 71 -19.70 3.89 1.62
C SER A 71 -20.08 2.43 1.87
N GLY A 72 -19.16 1.63 2.40
CA GLY A 72 -19.40 0.22 2.68
C GLY A 72 -19.29 -0.70 1.49
N LYS A 73 -18.80 -0.20 0.34
CA LYS A 73 -18.65 -1.02 -0.85
C LYS A 73 -17.46 -1.97 -0.78
N ALA A 74 -16.47 -1.64 0.03
CA ALA A 74 -15.28 -2.49 0.20
C ALA A 74 -14.80 -2.40 1.64
N PRO A 75 -14.25 -3.50 2.19
CA PRO A 75 -13.68 -3.46 3.53
C PRO A 75 -12.37 -2.69 3.53
N ALA A 76 -12.07 -2.03 4.65
CA ALA A 76 -10.81 -1.29 4.79
C ALA A 76 -9.60 -2.19 4.59
N GLU A 77 -9.69 -3.44 5.03
CA GLU A 77 -8.61 -4.42 4.90
C GLU A 77 -8.17 -4.62 3.46
N GLN A 78 -9.07 -4.43 2.51
CA GLN A 78 -8.76 -4.62 1.10
C GLN A 78 -7.68 -3.65 0.61
N PHE A 79 -7.57 -2.49 1.25
CA PHE A 79 -6.63 -1.45 0.84
C PHE A 79 -5.54 -1.19 1.85
N PHE A 80 -5.80 -1.43 3.13
CA PHE A 80 -4.90 -1.00 4.20
C PHE A 80 -4.12 -2.14 4.84
N VAL A 81 -4.53 -3.40 4.66
CA VAL A 81 -3.66 -4.51 5.01
C VAL A 81 -2.57 -4.59 3.96
N LEU A 82 -1.32 -4.66 4.39
CA LEU A 82 -0.19 -4.42 3.52
C LEU A 82 -0.14 -5.37 2.33
N GLY A 83 -0.42 -6.66 2.53
CA GLY A 83 -0.46 -7.62 1.42
C GLY A 83 -1.52 -7.25 0.40
N ALA A 84 -2.71 -6.82 0.86
CA ALA A 84 -3.78 -6.41 -0.04
C ALA A 84 -3.41 -5.11 -0.77
N LEU A 85 -2.76 -4.19 -0.08
CA LEU A 85 -2.26 -2.97 -0.72
C LEU A 85 -1.26 -3.30 -1.83
N CYS A 86 -0.34 -4.22 -1.57
CA CYS A 86 0.63 -4.65 -2.57
C CYS A 86 -0.06 -5.24 -3.79
N ASP A 87 -1.11 -6.04 -3.59
CA ASP A 87 -1.88 -6.59 -4.70
C ASP A 87 -2.52 -5.49 -5.54
N ARG A 88 -3.06 -4.47 -4.88
CA ARG A 88 -3.65 -3.33 -5.60
C ARG A 88 -2.59 -2.58 -6.40
N ILE A 89 -1.40 -2.41 -5.84
CA ILE A 89 -0.31 -1.74 -6.55
C ILE A 89 0.13 -2.58 -7.76
N ASP A 90 0.25 -3.89 -7.60
CA ASP A 90 0.59 -4.76 -8.71
C ASP A 90 -0.43 -4.65 -9.84
N GLU A 91 -1.72 -4.55 -9.50
CA GLU A 91 -2.78 -4.37 -10.49
C GLU A 91 -2.62 -3.05 -11.25
N LEU A 92 -2.26 -1.98 -10.55
CA LEU A 92 -2.05 -0.68 -11.18
C LEU A 92 -0.86 -0.71 -12.13
N VAL A 93 0.22 -1.36 -11.72
CA VAL A 93 1.41 -1.49 -12.55
C VAL A 93 1.09 -2.30 -13.81
N ALA A 94 0.37 -3.42 -13.64
CA ALA A 94 -0.02 -4.26 -14.76
C ALA A 94 -0.92 -3.51 -15.75
N ALA A 95 -1.86 -2.73 -15.24
CA ALA A 95 -2.77 -1.96 -16.07
C ALA A 95 -2.02 -0.88 -16.85
N LYS A 96 -1.01 -0.29 -16.22
CA LYS A 96 -0.20 0.74 -16.89
C LYS A 96 0.61 0.13 -18.02
N GLN A 97 1.16 -1.06 -17.82
CA GLN A 97 2.00 -1.73 -18.79
C GLN A 97 1.20 -2.43 -19.90
N GLY A 98 -0.01 -2.80 -19.56
CA GLY A 98 -0.90 -3.49 -20.47
C GLY A 98 -1.53 -2.55 -21.45
#